data_366808d1251e90ed759f381088f5d20d
#
_entry.id   366808d1251e90ed759f381088f5d20d
#
_cell.length_a   1.000
_cell.length_b   1.000
_cell.length_c   1.000
_cell.angle_alpha   90.00
_cell.angle_beta   90.00
_cell.angle_gamma   90.00
#
_symmetry.space_group_name_H-M   'P 1'
#
loop_
_entity.id
_entity.type
_entity.pdbx_description
1 polymer ?
#
loop_
_entity_poly.entity_id
_entity_poly.type
_entity_poly.pdbx_seq_one_letter_code
_entity_poly.pdbx_strand_id
1 'polypeptide(L)'
;MDQSQRIILTPFNFFEWKDEMEILLTVKGLYMVTMGTKAEPNATTEKIKWHNRRDEAYGLLCLSISRDLLFHLDGLTSPDEVWENLVDIFGNTNEMRGHQIENDLISLSPSSFESLQLYFSKFKALVLQLKQCGIEKKSK
;
A
#
# COMPACT_ATOMS: atom_id res chain seq x y z
N MET A 1 16.56 7.74 11.84
CA MET A 1 15.73 7.39 11.26
C MET A 1 14.56 7.99 11.22
N ASP A 2 14.12 8.30 10.32
CA ASP A 2 13.08 9.10 10.24
C ASP A 2 11.85 8.41 9.96
N GLN A 3 11.09 8.19 10.98
CA GLN A 3 9.85 7.52 10.85
C GLN A 3 8.84 8.34 10.14
N SER A 4 9.04 9.62 10.10
CA SER A 4 8.06 10.49 9.47
C SER A 4 8.05 10.35 7.97
N GLN A 5 9.03 9.62 7.42
CA GLN A 5 9.07 9.42 5.99
C GLN A 5 8.18 8.28 5.52
N ARG A 6 7.58 7.58 6.45
CA ARG A 6 6.78 6.44 6.08
C ARG A 6 5.51 6.87 5.35
N ILE A 7 5.15 6.11 4.33
CA ILE A 7 3.96 6.42 3.53
C ILE A 7 2.71 6.07 4.30
N ILE A 8 1.74 6.96 4.27
CA ILE A 8 0.43 6.71 4.87
C ILE A 8 -0.53 6.39 3.73
N LEU A 9 -1.30 5.33 3.88
CA LEU A 9 -2.20 4.89 2.83
C LEU A 9 -3.32 5.90 2.59
N THR A 10 -3.48 6.27 1.34
CA THR A 10 -4.60 7.07 0.88
C THR A 10 -5.23 6.34 -0.31
N PRO A 11 -6.37 6.80 -0.82
CA PRO A 11 -6.96 6.12 -1.97
C PRO A 11 -6.10 6.15 -3.23
N PHE A 12 -5.07 6.99 -3.27
CA PHE A 12 -4.32 7.18 -4.50
C PHE A 12 -2.90 6.66 -4.46
N ASN A 13 -2.48 6.02 -3.37
CA ASN A 13 -1.10 5.56 -3.29
C ASN A 13 -0.97 4.11 -2.83
N PHE A 14 -1.99 3.30 -3.09
CA PHE A 14 -1.98 1.95 -2.54
C PHE A 14 -0.77 1.14 -2.96
N PHE A 15 -0.37 1.20 -4.23
CA PHE A 15 0.72 0.34 -4.67
C PHE A 15 2.06 0.74 -4.07
N GLU A 16 2.28 2.04 -3.91
CA GLU A 16 3.49 2.50 -3.22
C GLU A 16 3.45 2.11 -1.76
N TRP A 17 2.31 2.30 -1.13
CA TRP A 17 2.14 1.95 0.27
C TRP A 17 2.36 0.45 0.48
N LYS A 18 1.80 -0.35 -0.41
CA LYS A 18 1.90 -1.80 -0.31
C LYS A 18 3.35 -2.25 -0.39
N ASP A 19 4.09 -1.71 -1.35
CA ASP A 19 5.49 -2.07 -1.50
C ASP A 19 6.29 -1.72 -0.26
N GLU A 20 6.07 -0.52 0.26
CA GLU A 20 6.82 -0.09 1.44
C GLU A 20 6.44 -0.92 2.66
N MET A 21 5.16 -1.21 2.81
CA MET A 21 4.73 -2.01 3.95
C MET A 21 5.27 -3.43 3.88
N GLU A 22 5.31 -4.00 2.70
CA GLU A 22 5.87 -5.35 2.57
C GLU A 22 7.32 -5.38 3.01
N ILE A 23 8.08 -4.35 2.66
CA ILE A 23 9.46 -4.26 3.08
C ILE A 23 9.54 -4.10 4.59
N LEU A 24 8.74 -3.22 5.13
CA LEU A 24 8.75 -2.96 6.57
C LEU A 24 8.39 -4.22 7.36
N LEU A 25 7.36 -4.91 6.93
CA LEU A 25 6.94 -6.13 7.62
C LEU A 25 8.02 -7.20 7.53
N THR A 26 8.70 -7.26 6.41
CA THR A 26 9.78 -8.22 6.25
C THR A 26 10.93 -7.90 7.20
N VAL A 27 11.31 -6.63 7.27
CA VAL A 27 12.41 -6.21 8.14
C VAL A 27 12.09 -6.52 9.59
N LYS A 28 10.84 -6.37 9.98
CA LYS A 28 10.45 -6.62 11.37
C LYS A 28 10.09 -8.07 11.65
N GLY A 29 10.15 -8.92 10.66
CA GLY A 29 9.81 -10.33 10.87
C GLY A 29 8.32 -10.58 11.00
N LEU A 30 7.51 -9.69 10.45
CA LEU A 30 6.06 -9.77 10.58
C LEU A 30 5.36 -10.13 9.29
N TYR A 31 6.11 -10.36 8.22
CA TYR A 31 5.51 -10.59 6.93
C TYR A 31 4.62 -11.84 6.91
N MET A 32 5.12 -12.94 7.45
CA MET A 32 4.38 -14.20 7.39
C MET A 32 3.08 -14.17 8.18
N VAL A 33 3.09 -13.56 9.36
CA VAL A 33 1.85 -13.48 10.14
C VAL A 33 0.86 -12.53 9.50
N THR A 34 1.36 -11.52 8.77
CA THR A 34 0.47 -10.60 8.08
C THR A 34 -0.18 -11.24 6.86
N MET A 35 0.59 -12.07 6.15
CA MET A 35 0.04 -12.73 4.98
C MET A 35 -0.81 -13.95 5.34
N GLY A 36 -0.82 -14.32 6.62
CA GLY A 36 -1.62 -15.45 7.04
C GLY A 36 -1.02 -16.80 6.70
N THR A 37 0.28 -16.83 6.39
CA THR A 37 0.91 -18.08 6.00
C THR A 37 1.56 -18.81 7.16
N LYS A 38 1.59 -18.18 8.33
CA LYS A 38 2.17 -18.81 9.50
C LYS A 38 1.08 -19.21 10.47
N ALA A 39 0.85 -20.49 10.60
CA ALA A 39 -0.21 -20.99 11.47
C ALA A 39 0.15 -20.83 12.93
N GLU A 40 -0.87 -20.78 13.77
CA GLU A 40 -0.68 -20.66 15.20
C GLU A 40 0.06 -21.91 15.74
N PRO A 41 1.18 -21.71 16.44
CA PRO A 41 1.91 -22.87 16.98
C PRO A 41 1.16 -23.52 18.12
N ASN A 42 1.52 -24.76 18.40
CA ASN A 42 0.90 -25.48 19.51
C ASN A 42 1.62 -25.24 20.83
N ALA A 43 2.92 -25.03 20.80
CA ALA A 43 3.69 -24.86 22.04
C ALA A 43 3.37 -23.48 22.63
N THR A 44 3.22 -23.48 23.97
CA THR A 44 2.77 -22.26 24.65
C THR A 44 3.68 -21.05 24.40
N THR A 45 4.97 -21.25 24.51
CA THR A 45 5.90 -20.13 24.32
C THR A 45 5.82 -19.57 22.90
N GLU A 46 5.77 -20.46 21.92
CA GLU A 46 5.72 -20.04 20.53
C GLU A 46 4.37 -19.42 20.21
N LYS A 47 3.31 -19.89 20.84
CA LYS A 47 1.99 -19.33 20.63
C LYS A 47 1.94 -17.88 21.10
N ILE A 48 2.54 -17.59 22.26
CA ILE A 48 2.57 -16.23 22.77
C ILE A 48 3.32 -15.30 21.81
N LYS A 49 4.46 -15.77 21.30
CA LYS A 49 5.23 -14.98 20.35
C LYS A 49 4.43 -14.74 19.07
N TRP A 50 3.73 -15.75 18.61
CA TRP A 50 2.93 -15.65 17.41
C TRP A 50 1.82 -14.59 17.58
N HIS A 51 1.15 -14.62 18.72
CA HIS A 51 0.11 -13.62 18.99
C HIS A 51 0.70 -12.23 19.11
N ASN A 52 1.85 -12.09 19.74
CA ASN A 52 2.48 -10.79 19.86
C ASN A 52 2.86 -10.22 18.50
N ARG A 53 3.34 -11.08 17.61
CA ARG A 53 3.69 -10.63 16.26
C ARG A 53 2.46 -10.21 15.49
N ARG A 54 1.38 -10.93 15.64
CA ARG A 54 0.14 -10.56 14.97
C ARG A 54 -0.36 -9.21 15.47
N ASP A 55 -0.29 -8.99 16.78
CA ASP A 55 -0.72 -7.73 17.36
C ASP A 55 0.13 -6.57 16.83
N GLU A 56 1.42 -6.79 16.77
CA GLU A 56 2.32 -5.76 16.28
C GLU A 56 2.04 -5.44 14.82
N ALA A 57 1.84 -6.47 14.02
CA ALA A 57 1.55 -6.25 12.60
C ALA A 57 0.23 -5.50 12.42
N TYR A 58 -0.78 -5.89 13.18
CA TYR A 58 -2.06 -5.23 13.13
C TYR A 58 -1.91 -3.74 13.44
N GLY A 59 -1.20 -3.44 14.53
CA GLY A 59 -1.00 -2.05 14.94
C GLY A 59 -0.25 -1.24 13.89
N LEU A 60 0.79 -1.83 13.31
CA LEU A 60 1.54 -1.13 12.26
C LEU A 60 0.68 -0.82 11.06
N LEU A 61 -0.14 -1.78 10.65
CA LEU A 61 -1.02 -1.56 9.51
C LEU A 61 -2.00 -0.43 9.81
N CYS A 62 -2.63 -0.48 10.98
CA CYS A 62 -3.60 0.54 11.33
C CYS A 62 -2.98 1.92 11.42
N LEU A 63 -1.77 2.00 11.94
CA LEU A 63 -1.08 3.28 12.07
C LEU A 63 -0.64 3.84 10.73
N SER A 64 -0.54 3.01 9.72
CA SER A 64 -0.07 3.44 8.42
C SER A 64 -1.20 3.81 7.47
N ILE A 65 -2.43 3.87 7.97
CA ILE A 65 -3.58 4.17 7.15
C ILE A 65 -4.16 5.52 7.55
N SER A 66 -4.55 6.30 6.55
CA SER A 66 -5.16 7.58 6.78
C SER A 66 -6.43 7.42 7.63
N ARG A 67 -6.67 8.36 8.52
CA ARG A 67 -7.83 8.28 9.39
C ARG A 67 -9.13 8.16 8.63
N ASP A 68 -9.19 8.79 7.47
CA ASP A 68 -10.39 8.74 6.64
C ASP A 68 -10.73 7.34 6.19
N LEU A 69 -9.74 6.46 6.14
CA LEU A 69 -9.94 5.13 5.61
C LEU A 69 -10.09 4.07 6.69
N LEU A 70 -9.95 4.45 7.95
CA LEU A 70 -9.98 3.45 9.02
C LEU A 70 -11.31 2.73 9.13
N PHE A 71 -12.38 3.34 8.64
CA PHE A 71 -13.68 2.69 8.72
C PHE A 71 -13.71 1.39 7.91
N HIS A 72 -12.83 1.24 6.93
CA HIS A 72 -12.75 0.00 6.17
C HIS A 72 -12.30 -1.17 7.04
N LEU A 73 -11.70 -0.86 8.18
CA LEU A 73 -11.15 -1.91 9.05
C LEU A 73 -12.07 -2.25 10.21
N ASP A 74 -13.24 -1.66 10.27
CA ASP A 74 -14.18 -1.96 11.35
C ASP A 74 -14.48 -3.44 11.38
N GLY A 75 -14.38 -4.01 12.57
CA GLY A 75 -14.69 -5.41 12.74
C GLY A 75 -13.53 -6.35 12.44
N LEU A 76 -12.44 -5.85 11.90
CA LEU A 76 -11.28 -6.67 11.61
C LEU A 76 -10.32 -6.60 12.78
N THR A 77 -9.82 -7.76 13.21
CA THR A 77 -8.98 -7.81 14.39
C THR A 77 -7.64 -8.47 14.14
N SER A 78 -7.37 -8.95 12.94
CA SER A 78 -6.11 -9.60 12.66
C SER A 78 -5.42 -8.94 11.46
N PRO A 79 -4.09 -9.03 11.40
CA PRO A 79 -3.37 -8.36 10.32
C PRO A 79 -3.66 -8.97 8.94
N ASP A 80 -3.88 -10.28 8.88
CA ASP A 80 -4.18 -10.90 7.60
C ASP A 80 -5.53 -10.45 7.07
N GLU A 81 -6.52 -10.29 7.93
CA GLU A 81 -7.82 -9.77 7.50
C GLU A 81 -7.69 -8.34 7.01
N VAL A 82 -6.92 -7.52 7.72
CA VAL A 82 -6.72 -6.14 7.32
C VAL A 82 -6.03 -6.07 5.96
N TRP A 83 -4.97 -6.84 5.80
CA TRP A 83 -4.22 -6.84 4.55
C TRP A 83 -5.09 -7.23 3.38
N GLU A 84 -5.80 -8.33 3.54
CA GLU A 84 -6.65 -8.84 2.49
C GLU A 84 -7.75 -7.84 2.13
N ASN A 85 -8.32 -7.21 3.13
CA ASN A 85 -9.36 -6.22 2.91
C ASN A 85 -8.84 -5.03 2.11
N LEU A 86 -7.64 -4.57 2.45
CA LEU A 86 -7.06 -3.43 1.74
C LEU A 86 -6.71 -3.78 0.30
N VAL A 87 -6.22 -4.99 0.07
CA VAL A 87 -5.94 -5.42 -1.28
C VAL A 87 -7.23 -5.48 -2.10
N ASP A 88 -8.30 -5.99 -1.50
CA ASP A 88 -9.58 -6.08 -2.19
C ASP A 88 -10.13 -4.70 -2.56
N ILE A 89 -10.00 -3.76 -1.64
CA ILE A 89 -10.57 -2.44 -1.87
C ILE A 89 -9.74 -1.61 -2.85
N PHE A 90 -8.42 -1.62 -2.67
CA PHE A 90 -7.58 -0.67 -3.38
C PHE A 90 -6.69 -1.26 -4.44
N GLY A 91 -6.45 -2.53 -4.43
CA GLY A 91 -5.36 -3.07 -5.23
C GLY A 91 -5.70 -4.13 -6.22
N ASN A 92 -6.96 -4.34 -6.47
CA ASN A 92 -7.29 -5.52 -7.24
C ASN A 92 -7.27 -5.33 -8.75
N THR A 93 -7.01 -4.16 -9.25
CA THR A 93 -7.11 -3.98 -10.70
C THR A 93 -6.09 -3.01 -11.23
N ASN A 94 -5.74 -3.18 -12.49
CA ASN A 94 -4.98 -2.19 -13.23
C ASN A 94 -5.73 -0.89 -13.36
N GLU A 95 -7.04 -0.99 -13.35
CA GLU A 95 -7.90 0.18 -13.46
C GLU A 95 -7.68 1.13 -12.30
N MET A 96 -7.61 0.56 -11.10
CA MET A 96 -7.35 1.36 -9.91
C MET A 96 -6.00 2.05 -10.02
N ARG A 97 -4.99 1.31 -10.48
CA ARG A 97 -3.68 1.89 -10.64
C ARG A 97 -3.68 2.97 -11.72
N GLY A 98 -4.46 2.75 -12.78
CA GLY A 98 -4.58 3.74 -13.83
C GLY A 98 -5.20 5.02 -13.32
N HIS A 99 -6.23 4.91 -12.48
CA HIS A 99 -6.84 6.08 -11.88
C HIS A 99 -5.87 6.86 -11.01
N GLN A 100 -5.04 6.14 -10.27
CA GLN A 100 -4.05 6.80 -9.45
C GLN A 100 -3.07 7.60 -10.29
N ILE A 101 -2.61 7.01 -11.39
CA ILE A 101 -1.67 7.68 -12.27
C ILE A 101 -2.32 8.88 -12.94
N GLU A 102 -3.56 8.73 -13.37
CA GLU A 102 -4.27 9.84 -13.99
C GLU A 102 -4.43 10.99 -13.02
N ASN A 103 -4.71 10.67 -11.77
CA ASN A 103 -4.85 11.68 -10.76
C ASN A 103 -3.54 12.43 -10.55
N ASP A 104 -2.43 11.71 -10.57
CA ASP A 104 -1.12 12.32 -10.45
C ASP A 104 -0.84 13.25 -11.63
N LEU A 105 -1.24 12.84 -12.82
CA LEU A 105 -1.05 13.67 -14.00
C LEU A 105 -1.84 14.96 -13.90
N ILE A 106 -3.07 14.86 -13.42
CA ILE A 106 -3.92 16.03 -13.28
C ILE A 106 -3.34 17.01 -12.29
N SER A 107 -2.68 16.53 -11.26
CA SER A 107 -2.15 17.41 -10.23
C SER A 107 -0.86 18.09 -10.63
N LEU A 108 -0.24 17.69 -11.74
CA LEU A 108 0.95 18.36 -12.19
C LEU A 108 0.58 19.70 -12.81
N SER A 109 1.33 20.74 -12.48
CA SER A 109 0.97 22.06 -12.93
C SER A 109 2.23 22.92 -13.03
N PRO A 110 2.77 23.12 -14.22
CA PRO A 110 4.00 23.90 -14.35
C PRO A 110 3.76 25.37 -14.03
N SER A 111 4.65 25.95 -13.25
CA SER A 111 4.50 27.34 -12.89
C SER A 111 5.74 28.15 -13.21
N SER A 112 6.81 27.50 -13.59
CA SER A 112 8.04 28.19 -13.95
C SER A 112 8.73 27.36 -14.99
N PHE A 113 9.80 27.92 -15.56
CA PHE A 113 10.54 27.20 -16.58
C PHE A 113 11.15 25.92 -16.01
N GLU A 114 11.73 26.03 -14.84
CA GLU A 114 12.31 24.86 -14.21
C GLU A 114 11.25 23.84 -13.89
N SER A 115 10.13 24.32 -13.38
CA SER A 115 9.02 23.43 -13.08
C SER A 115 8.52 22.75 -14.34
N LEU A 116 8.59 23.47 -15.46
CA LEU A 116 8.14 22.91 -16.72
C LEU A 116 8.99 21.72 -17.14
N GLN A 117 10.29 21.81 -16.96
CA GLN A 117 11.16 20.67 -17.28
C GLN A 117 10.90 19.49 -16.40
N LEU A 118 10.73 19.74 -15.11
CA LEU A 118 10.37 18.67 -14.20
C LEU A 118 9.03 18.08 -14.55
N TYR A 119 8.11 18.96 -14.94
CA TYR A 119 6.78 18.53 -15.34
C TYR A 119 6.87 17.56 -16.52
N PHE A 120 7.64 17.90 -17.54
CA PHE A 120 7.76 17.02 -18.69
C PHE A 120 8.39 15.68 -18.34
N SER A 121 9.39 15.70 -17.48
CA SER A 121 10.02 14.44 -17.05
C SER A 121 9.03 13.54 -16.35
N LYS A 122 8.29 14.12 -15.42
CA LYS A 122 7.31 13.34 -14.66
C LYS A 122 6.17 12.91 -15.55
N PHE A 123 5.75 13.80 -16.45
CA PHE A 123 4.66 13.48 -17.36
C PHE A 123 5.01 12.25 -18.20
N LYS A 124 6.22 12.24 -18.73
CA LYS A 124 6.64 11.10 -19.54
C LYS A 124 6.64 9.81 -18.74
N ALA A 125 7.14 9.87 -17.51
CA ALA A 125 7.18 8.70 -16.68
C ALA A 125 5.78 8.19 -16.36
N LEU A 126 4.87 9.10 -16.05
CA LEU A 126 3.51 8.72 -15.71
C LEU A 126 2.75 8.18 -16.91
N VAL A 127 2.97 8.79 -18.07
CA VAL A 127 2.32 8.29 -19.27
C VAL A 127 2.78 6.88 -19.60
N LEU A 128 4.06 6.62 -19.39
CA LEU A 128 4.57 5.27 -19.62
C LEU A 128 3.92 4.27 -18.70
N GLN A 129 3.78 4.63 -17.43
CA GLN A 129 3.12 3.76 -16.48
C GLN A 129 1.65 3.54 -16.84
N LEU A 130 0.99 4.59 -17.26
CA LEU A 130 -0.40 4.49 -17.64
C LEU A 130 -0.57 3.59 -18.85
N LYS A 131 0.35 3.67 -19.80
CA LYS A 131 0.33 2.80 -20.94
C LYS A 131 0.43 1.34 -20.52
N GLN A 132 1.31 1.06 -19.58
CA GLN A 132 1.47 -0.29 -19.10
C GLN A 132 0.21 -0.79 -18.44
N CYS A 133 -0.47 0.07 -17.70
CA CYS A 133 -1.72 -0.30 -17.06
C CYS A 133 -2.82 -0.48 -18.08
N GLY A 134 -2.80 0.30 -19.14
CA GLY A 134 -3.89 0.33 -20.08
C GLY A 134 -3.77 -0.63 -21.24
N ILE A 135 -2.64 -1.27 -21.38
CA ILE A 135 -2.45 -2.18 -22.50
C ILE A 135 -3.50 -3.25 -22.53
N GLU A 136 -3.79 -3.80 -21.38
CA GLU A 136 -4.78 -4.87 -21.33
C GLU A 136 -6.15 -4.38 -21.71
N LYS A 137 -6.48 -3.18 -21.33
CA LYS A 137 -7.77 -2.65 -21.68
C LYS A 137 -7.89 -2.43 -23.16
N LYS A 138 -6.78 -2.03 -23.77
CA LYS A 138 -6.85 -1.74 -25.17
C LYS A 138 -6.81 -2.95 -26.02
N SER A 139 -6.36 -4.03 -25.49
CA SER A 139 -6.30 -5.19 -26.33
C SER A 139 -7.61 -5.87 -26.52
N LYS A 140 -8.70 -5.27 -26.11
CA LYS A 140 -9.92 -5.93 -26.41
C LYS A 140 -10.30 -5.84 -27.82
#